data_23dcd9c00ef526e4da32c7291117ce33
#
_entry.id   23dcd9c00ef526e4da32c7291117ce33
#
_cell.length_a   1.000
_cell.length_b   1.000
_cell.length_c   1.000
_cell.angle_alpha   90.00
_cell.angle_beta   90.00
_cell.angle_gamma   90.00
#
_symmetry.space_group_name_H-M   'P 1'
#
loop_
_entity.id
_entity.type
_entity.pdbx_description
1 polymer ?
#
loop_
_entity_poly.entity_id
_entity_poly.type
_entity_poly.pdbx_seq_one_letter_code
_entity_poly.pdbx_strand_id
1 'polypeptide(L)'
;MDGLLIDSEFLSLQTFNETISAYGLPDHSELFNKVIGKNEASLVATITNALAKSIDVSAFRKDWADRYLAIVMNDPVPLKPGAIELLHWLNAQNIKTAVATSSKTSLAQIKLKNAELLKYFQYVIGGDQVAQGKPDPEIYLKAASAVSAVSSQTLVLEDSEFGVKAGLAANFHVIQIPDLLEPSPELLSLGHRVCVDLHEVLALLKSSRE
;
A
#
# COMPACT_ATOMS: atom_id res chain seq x y z
N MET A 1 -3.49 -0.61 -0.78
CA MET A 1 -4.26 0.34 0.06
C MET A 1 -3.39 1.51 0.42
N ASP A 2 -2.38 1.29 1.23
CA ASP A 2 -1.29 2.24 1.48
C ASP A 2 -0.59 2.49 0.14
N GLY A 3 -0.19 3.71 -0.18
CA GLY A 3 0.42 4.09 -1.46
C GLY A 3 -0.49 4.05 -2.70
N LEU A 4 -1.68 3.46 -2.59
CA LEU A 4 -2.62 3.30 -3.71
C LEU A 4 -3.91 4.10 -3.54
N LEU A 5 -4.61 3.93 -2.43
CA LEU A 5 -5.87 4.64 -2.12
C LEU A 5 -5.63 5.85 -1.23
N ILE A 6 -4.67 5.72 -0.32
CA ILE A 6 -4.30 6.73 0.67
C ILE A 6 -2.80 7.00 0.59
N ASP A 7 -2.42 8.26 0.78
CA ASP A 7 -1.04 8.74 0.68
C ASP A 7 -0.29 8.56 2.02
N SER A 8 -0.24 7.31 2.47
CA SER A 8 0.38 6.95 3.74
C SER A 8 1.91 6.98 3.69
N GLU A 9 2.50 6.85 2.50
CA GLU A 9 3.95 6.90 2.33
C GLU A 9 4.49 8.32 2.51
N PHE A 10 3.77 9.34 2.00
CA PHE A 10 4.10 10.73 2.27
C PHE A 10 4.05 11.05 3.77
N LEU A 11 3.02 10.56 4.49
CA LEU A 11 2.92 10.71 5.93
C LEU A 11 4.06 9.97 6.67
N SER A 12 4.44 8.80 6.18
CA SER A 12 5.56 8.03 6.74
C SER A 12 6.88 8.79 6.57
N LEU A 13 7.13 9.41 5.41
CA LEU A 13 8.27 10.28 5.17
C LEU A 13 8.27 11.50 6.10
N GLN A 14 7.13 12.17 6.24
CA GLN A 14 6.99 13.33 7.12
C GLN A 14 7.38 12.95 8.56
N THR A 15 6.78 11.90 9.10
CA THR A 15 7.06 11.45 10.48
C THR A 15 8.49 10.92 10.65
N PHE A 16 9.08 10.33 9.61
CA PHE A 16 10.50 9.96 9.60
C PHE A 16 11.38 11.19 9.75
N ASN A 17 11.18 12.25 8.96
CA ASN A 17 11.95 13.47 9.01
C ASN A 17 11.79 14.22 10.35
N GLU A 18 10.58 14.24 10.91
CA GLU A 18 10.32 14.75 12.25
C GLU A 18 11.11 13.99 13.32
N THR A 19 11.18 12.65 13.20
CA THR A 19 11.95 11.82 14.12
C THR A 19 13.45 12.04 13.96
N ILE A 20 13.97 12.10 12.72
CA ILE A 20 15.37 12.46 12.45
C ILE A 20 15.74 13.77 13.11
N SER A 21 14.90 14.80 12.97
CA SER A 21 15.10 16.10 13.59
C SER A 21 15.08 16.04 15.13
N ALA A 22 14.15 15.26 15.71
CA ALA A 22 14.04 15.09 17.16
C ALA A 22 15.28 14.42 17.78
N TYR A 23 15.98 13.59 17.01
CA TYR A 23 17.25 12.96 17.41
C TYR A 23 18.48 13.84 17.12
N GLY A 24 18.28 15.07 16.62
CA GLY A 24 19.39 16.00 16.30
C GLY A 24 20.25 15.53 15.13
N LEU A 25 19.72 14.65 14.27
CA LEU A 25 20.42 14.15 13.11
C LEU A 25 20.26 15.11 11.90
N PRO A 26 21.26 15.17 10.99
CA PRO A 26 21.09 15.92 9.74
C PRO A 26 20.01 15.27 8.87
N ASP A 27 19.62 15.94 7.77
CA ASP A 27 18.67 15.40 6.82
C ASP A 27 19.12 14.02 6.32
N HIS A 28 18.20 13.05 6.41
CA HIS A 28 18.36 11.66 5.97
C HIS A 28 17.24 11.23 5.02
N SER A 29 16.64 12.16 4.26
CA SER A 29 15.56 11.85 3.31
C SER A 29 15.93 10.77 2.30
N GLU A 30 17.20 10.71 1.85
CA GLU A 30 17.69 9.62 1.01
C GLU A 30 17.68 8.24 1.70
N LEU A 31 17.81 8.21 3.03
CA LEU A 31 17.70 6.96 3.78
C LEU A 31 16.26 6.43 3.74
N PHE A 32 15.27 7.32 3.82
CA PHE A 32 13.86 6.93 3.68
C PHE A 32 13.61 6.27 2.32
N ASN A 33 14.10 6.83 1.23
CA ASN A 33 13.98 6.24 -0.11
C ASN A 33 14.60 4.83 -0.22
N LYS A 34 15.60 4.54 0.62
CA LYS A 34 16.23 3.21 0.67
C LYS A 34 15.44 2.18 1.49
N VAL A 35 14.51 2.60 2.32
CA VAL A 35 13.72 1.69 3.19
C VAL A 35 12.30 1.50 2.72
N ILE A 36 11.77 2.41 1.92
CA ILE A 36 10.42 2.35 1.39
C ILE A 36 10.21 1.07 0.58
N GLY A 37 9.05 0.45 0.72
CA GLY A 37 8.72 -0.78 0.00
C GLY A 37 9.48 -2.03 0.44
N LYS A 38 10.41 -1.92 1.41
CA LYS A 38 11.16 -3.07 1.93
C LYS A 38 10.38 -3.82 3.00
N ASN A 39 10.66 -5.12 3.10
CA ASN A 39 10.20 -5.89 4.25
C ASN A 39 10.88 -5.44 5.54
N GLU A 40 10.29 -5.77 6.68
CA GLU A 40 10.72 -5.36 8.02
C GLU A 40 12.21 -5.65 8.28
N ALA A 41 12.69 -6.85 7.94
CA ALA A 41 14.09 -7.23 8.17
C ALA A 41 15.07 -6.34 7.39
N SER A 42 14.78 -6.07 6.11
CA SER A 42 15.60 -5.22 5.24
C SER A 42 15.55 -3.75 5.65
N LEU A 43 14.38 -3.27 6.11
CA LEU A 43 14.23 -1.93 6.68
C LEU A 43 15.10 -1.77 7.91
N VAL A 44 14.99 -2.69 8.87
CA VAL A 44 15.79 -2.68 10.11
C VAL A 44 17.29 -2.67 9.79
N ALA A 45 17.74 -3.56 8.93
CA ALA A 45 19.17 -3.65 8.55
C ALA A 45 19.65 -2.33 7.90
N THR A 46 18.86 -1.74 7.02
CA THR A 46 19.22 -0.49 6.33
C THR A 46 19.34 0.68 7.31
N ILE A 47 18.36 0.86 8.21
CA ILE A 47 18.41 1.92 9.23
C ILE A 47 19.55 1.68 10.21
N THR A 48 19.75 0.42 10.65
CA THR A 48 20.85 0.06 11.56
C THR A 48 22.21 0.41 10.96
N ASN A 49 22.45 0.02 9.73
CA ASN A 49 23.72 0.32 9.04
C ASN A 49 23.97 1.83 8.91
N ALA A 50 22.91 2.62 8.73
CA ALA A 50 23.03 4.06 8.58
C ALA A 50 23.20 4.81 9.92
N LEU A 51 22.46 4.43 10.96
CA LEU A 51 22.27 5.25 12.16
C LEU A 51 22.83 4.66 13.46
N ALA A 52 23.18 3.36 13.53
CA ALA A 52 23.55 2.68 14.79
C ALA A 52 24.79 3.28 15.49
N LYS A 53 25.63 4.04 14.78
CA LYS A 53 26.81 4.71 15.38
C LYS A 53 26.43 6.02 16.07
N SER A 54 25.24 6.57 15.80
CA SER A 54 24.82 7.90 16.25
C SER A 54 23.70 7.84 17.26
N ILE A 55 22.82 6.81 17.16
CA ILE A 55 21.61 6.72 17.99
C ILE A 55 21.25 5.27 18.33
N ASP A 56 20.36 5.09 19.31
CA ASP A 56 19.64 3.83 19.51
C ASP A 56 18.57 3.66 18.41
N VAL A 57 18.85 2.76 17.47
CA VAL A 57 17.96 2.48 16.32
C VAL A 57 16.63 1.88 16.76
N SER A 58 16.59 1.11 17.85
CA SER A 58 15.33 0.53 18.35
C SER A 58 14.40 1.61 18.88
N ALA A 59 14.93 2.53 19.69
CA ALA A 59 14.20 3.69 20.19
C ALA A 59 13.73 4.59 19.05
N PHE A 60 14.62 4.90 18.10
CA PHE A 60 14.29 5.70 16.91
C PHE A 60 13.10 5.12 16.12
N ARG A 61 13.15 3.83 15.82
CA ARG A 61 12.08 3.15 15.05
C ARG A 61 10.76 3.14 15.82
N LYS A 62 10.83 2.96 17.15
CA LYS A 62 9.64 3.04 17.98
C LYS A 62 9.04 4.44 17.94
N ASP A 63 9.82 5.49 18.11
CA ASP A 63 9.34 6.87 18.07
C ASP A 63 8.77 7.25 16.70
N TRP A 64 9.40 6.80 15.61
CA TRP A 64 8.86 6.98 14.26
C TRP A 64 7.51 6.30 14.10
N ALA A 65 7.40 5.03 14.51
CA ALA A 65 6.14 4.29 14.45
C ALA A 65 5.06 4.95 15.33
N ASP A 66 5.39 5.40 16.54
CA ASP A 66 4.45 6.04 17.45
C ASP A 66 3.91 7.37 16.88
N ARG A 67 4.76 8.20 16.25
CA ARG A 67 4.35 9.43 15.57
C ARG A 67 3.40 9.14 14.41
N TYR A 68 3.77 8.18 13.56
CA TYR A 68 2.92 7.75 12.45
C TYR A 68 1.55 7.24 12.95
N LEU A 69 1.55 6.36 13.95
CA LEU A 69 0.32 5.82 14.52
C LEU A 69 -0.54 6.89 15.18
N ALA A 70 0.07 7.86 15.86
CA ALA A 70 -0.68 8.96 16.49
C ALA A 70 -1.51 9.74 15.46
N ILE A 71 -0.99 9.93 14.25
CA ILE A 71 -1.71 10.62 13.18
C ILE A 71 -2.79 9.70 12.59
N VAL A 72 -2.41 8.51 12.09
CA VAL A 72 -3.36 7.64 11.37
C VAL A 72 -4.51 7.11 12.21
N MET A 73 -4.35 7.09 13.53
CA MET A 73 -5.41 6.68 14.47
C MET A 73 -6.46 7.76 14.67
N ASN A 74 -6.11 9.04 14.51
CA ASN A 74 -6.97 10.17 14.87
C ASN A 74 -7.38 11.03 13.66
N ASP A 75 -6.58 11.05 12.60
CA ASP A 75 -6.76 11.92 11.45
C ASP A 75 -6.91 11.12 10.15
N PRO A 76 -7.65 11.65 9.16
CA PRO A 76 -7.71 11.05 7.85
C PRO A 76 -6.37 11.17 7.12
N VAL A 77 -5.87 10.07 6.56
CA VAL A 77 -4.76 10.09 5.61
C VAL A 77 -5.26 10.63 4.27
N PRO A 78 -4.56 11.56 3.60
CA PRO A 78 -4.96 12.08 2.30
C PRO A 78 -5.21 10.97 1.28
N LEU A 79 -6.15 11.20 0.37
CA LEU A 79 -6.46 10.26 -0.70
C LEU A 79 -5.48 10.43 -1.86
N LYS A 80 -5.16 9.32 -2.52
CA LYS A 80 -4.45 9.33 -3.80
C LYS A 80 -5.38 9.81 -4.93
N PRO A 81 -4.84 10.46 -5.99
CA PRO A 81 -5.64 10.95 -7.11
C PRO A 81 -6.49 9.85 -7.75
N GLY A 82 -7.78 10.12 -7.92
CA GLY A 82 -8.75 9.21 -8.53
C GLY A 82 -9.32 8.13 -7.61
N ALA A 83 -8.89 8.03 -6.36
CA ALA A 83 -9.33 6.98 -5.44
C ALA A 83 -10.84 7.04 -5.17
N ILE A 84 -11.36 8.20 -4.84
CA ILE A 84 -12.78 8.35 -4.52
C ILE A 84 -13.67 8.23 -5.76
N GLU A 85 -13.25 8.78 -6.89
CA GLU A 85 -13.97 8.72 -8.16
C GLU A 85 -14.07 7.27 -8.66
N LEU A 86 -12.98 6.51 -8.58
CA LEU A 86 -12.95 5.10 -8.94
C LEU A 86 -13.90 4.30 -8.04
N LEU A 87 -13.82 4.47 -6.72
CA LEU A 87 -14.65 3.74 -5.77
C LEU A 87 -16.16 4.09 -5.92
N HIS A 88 -16.50 5.35 -6.17
CA HIS A 88 -17.86 5.77 -6.47
C HIS A 88 -18.39 5.06 -7.73
N TRP A 89 -17.58 5.04 -8.80
CA TRP A 89 -17.97 4.39 -10.04
C TRP A 89 -18.15 2.89 -9.86
N LEU A 90 -17.19 2.20 -9.23
CA LEU A 90 -17.27 0.75 -8.95
C LEU A 90 -18.52 0.41 -8.15
N ASN A 91 -18.84 1.19 -7.13
CA ASN A 91 -20.05 1.01 -6.33
C ASN A 91 -21.33 1.22 -7.15
N ALA A 92 -21.39 2.26 -7.99
CA ALA A 92 -22.53 2.52 -8.86
C ALA A 92 -22.74 1.41 -9.91
N GLN A 93 -21.68 0.71 -10.30
CA GLN A 93 -21.71 -0.45 -11.20
C GLN A 93 -21.97 -1.78 -10.48
N ASN A 94 -22.17 -1.77 -9.15
CA ASN A 94 -22.30 -2.98 -8.31
C ASN A 94 -21.10 -3.94 -8.45
N ILE A 95 -19.90 -3.41 -8.72
CA ILE A 95 -18.66 -4.20 -8.76
C ILE A 95 -18.20 -4.44 -7.32
N LYS A 96 -17.97 -5.69 -6.98
CA LYS A 96 -17.47 -6.06 -5.66
C LYS A 96 -16.02 -5.60 -5.49
N THR A 97 -15.72 -5.06 -4.32
CA THR A 97 -14.40 -4.56 -3.97
C THR A 97 -13.93 -5.12 -2.64
N ALA A 98 -12.65 -5.43 -2.53
CA ALA A 98 -12.00 -5.86 -1.31
C ALA A 98 -10.64 -5.19 -1.16
N VAL A 99 -10.18 -5.02 0.07
CA VAL A 99 -8.82 -4.57 0.38
C VAL A 99 -7.98 -5.75 0.85
N ALA A 100 -6.81 -5.90 0.22
CA ALA A 100 -5.75 -6.84 0.62
C ALA A 100 -4.46 -6.03 0.87
N THR A 101 -4.05 -5.90 2.13
CA THR A 101 -2.93 -5.04 2.54
C THR A 101 -1.93 -5.78 3.42
N SER A 102 -0.65 -5.39 3.37
CA SER A 102 0.37 -5.89 4.30
C SER A 102 0.23 -5.30 5.71
N SER A 103 -0.50 -4.21 5.88
CA SER A 103 -0.85 -3.65 7.19
C SER A 103 -1.71 -4.64 7.99
N LYS A 104 -1.69 -4.52 9.34
CA LYS A 104 -2.62 -5.28 10.18
C LYS A 104 -4.06 -4.90 9.87
N THR A 105 -4.97 -5.87 9.87
CA THR A 105 -6.39 -5.68 9.54
C THR A 105 -7.04 -4.56 10.35
N SER A 106 -6.80 -4.51 11.66
CA SER A 106 -7.37 -3.47 12.53
C SER A 106 -6.90 -2.06 12.15
N LEU A 107 -5.62 -1.90 11.82
CA LEU A 107 -5.07 -0.61 11.40
C LEU A 107 -5.59 -0.21 10.02
N ALA A 108 -5.68 -1.16 9.09
CA ALA A 108 -6.27 -0.92 7.77
C ALA A 108 -7.72 -0.43 7.86
N GLN A 109 -8.53 -1.05 8.70
CA GLN A 109 -9.92 -0.64 8.92
C GLN A 109 -10.02 0.77 9.52
N ILE A 110 -9.15 1.13 10.47
CA ILE A 110 -9.11 2.48 11.05
C ILE A 110 -8.75 3.51 9.97
N LYS A 111 -7.68 3.29 9.21
CA LYS A 111 -7.27 4.20 8.11
C LYS A 111 -8.40 4.39 7.09
N LEU A 112 -9.03 3.30 6.65
CA LEU A 112 -10.13 3.35 5.69
C LEU A 112 -11.36 4.03 6.26
N LYS A 113 -11.66 3.83 7.55
CA LYS A 113 -12.77 4.51 8.23
C LYS A 113 -12.52 6.01 8.35
N ASN A 114 -11.33 6.41 8.79
CA ASN A 114 -10.96 7.82 8.92
C ASN A 114 -10.95 8.54 7.57
N ALA A 115 -10.56 7.84 6.50
CA ALA A 115 -10.62 8.35 5.12
C ALA A 115 -12.01 8.23 4.47
N GLU A 116 -13.05 7.77 5.19
CA GLU A 116 -14.42 7.53 4.71
C GLU A 116 -14.52 6.52 3.56
N LEU A 117 -13.50 5.67 3.38
CA LEU A 117 -13.45 4.68 2.30
C LEU A 117 -13.99 3.31 2.69
N LEU A 118 -14.06 2.97 3.98
CA LEU A 118 -14.42 1.62 4.45
C LEU A 118 -15.76 1.13 3.90
N LYS A 119 -16.73 2.04 3.69
CA LYS A 119 -18.07 1.75 3.19
C LYS A 119 -18.11 1.17 1.76
N TYR A 120 -17.05 1.32 0.98
CA TYR A 120 -16.98 0.80 -0.39
C TYR A 120 -16.56 -0.66 -0.46
N PHE A 121 -15.98 -1.22 0.60
CA PHE A 121 -15.39 -2.55 0.59
C PHE A 121 -16.27 -3.57 1.31
N GLN A 122 -16.53 -4.70 0.65
CA GLN A 122 -17.23 -5.83 1.25
C GLN A 122 -16.32 -6.64 2.18
N TYR A 123 -14.99 -6.57 1.98
CA TYR A 123 -14.03 -7.28 2.80
C TYR A 123 -12.70 -6.53 2.90
N VAL A 124 -12.06 -6.62 4.06
CA VAL A 124 -10.72 -6.07 4.33
C VAL A 124 -9.90 -7.16 4.99
N ILE A 125 -8.77 -7.52 4.38
CA ILE A 125 -7.82 -8.49 4.90
C ILE A 125 -6.44 -7.85 5.03
N GLY A 126 -5.81 -8.00 6.20
CA GLY A 126 -4.46 -7.56 6.51
C GLY A 126 -3.45 -8.71 6.51
N GLY A 127 -2.17 -8.34 6.55
CA GLY A 127 -1.07 -9.29 6.61
C GLY A 127 -1.05 -10.18 7.85
N ASP A 128 -1.78 -9.82 8.89
CA ASP A 128 -1.96 -10.61 10.11
C ASP A 128 -2.93 -11.79 9.94
N GLN A 129 -3.62 -11.91 8.80
CA GLN A 129 -4.57 -13.00 8.52
C GLN A 129 -4.04 -14.02 7.50
N VAL A 130 -2.79 -13.93 7.10
CA VAL A 130 -2.14 -14.84 6.15
C VAL A 130 -0.92 -15.50 6.77
N ALA A 131 -0.62 -16.72 6.35
CA ALA A 131 0.59 -17.43 6.77
C ALA A 131 1.81 -16.86 6.04
N GLN A 132 1.65 -16.47 4.78
CA GLN A 132 2.70 -15.88 3.97
C GLN A 132 2.25 -14.55 3.38
N GLY A 133 3.07 -13.50 3.61
CA GLY A 133 2.83 -12.17 3.03
C GLY A 133 3.26 -12.08 1.58
N LYS A 134 2.86 -11.00 0.89
CA LYS A 134 3.31 -10.68 -0.47
C LYS A 134 4.84 -10.85 -0.59
N PRO A 135 5.36 -11.51 -1.62
CA PRO A 135 4.74 -11.81 -2.92
C PRO A 135 3.95 -13.12 -3.00
N ASP A 136 3.70 -13.82 -1.89
CA ASP A 136 2.81 -14.98 -1.89
C ASP A 136 1.38 -14.54 -2.24
N PRO A 137 0.64 -15.31 -3.09
CA PRO A 137 -0.71 -14.95 -3.52
C PRO A 137 -1.79 -15.11 -2.44
N GLU A 138 -1.49 -15.70 -1.28
CA GLU A 138 -2.47 -16.11 -0.27
C GLU A 138 -3.46 -15.00 0.07
N ILE A 139 -2.96 -13.77 0.26
CA ILE A 139 -3.81 -12.64 0.68
C ILE A 139 -4.86 -12.29 -0.39
N TYR A 140 -4.49 -12.34 -1.68
CA TYR A 140 -5.41 -12.05 -2.77
C TYR A 140 -6.40 -13.18 -2.99
N LEU A 141 -5.96 -14.44 -2.87
CA LEU A 141 -6.85 -15.60 -2.97
C LEU A 141 -7.90 -15.58 -1.86
N LYS A 142 -7.52 -15.27 -0.63
CA LYS A 142 -8.44 -15.11 0.50
C LYS A 142 -9.42 -13.94 0.29
N ALA A 143 -8.93 -12.78 -0.16
CA ALA A 143 -9.77 -11.63 -0.46
C ALA A 143 -10.81 -11.95 -1.55
N ALA A 144 -10.39 -12.56 -2.65
CA ALA A 144 -11.27 -12.95 -3.74
C ALA A 144 -12.33 -13.97 -3.30
N SER A 145 -11.92 -14.98 -2.53
CA SER A 145 -12.84 -15.97 -1.95
C SER A 145 -13.90 -15.33 -1.07
N ALA A 146 -13.51 -14.39 -0.21
CA ALA A 146 -14.42 -13.73 0.73
C ALA A 146 -15.54 -12.94 0.02
N VAL A 147 -15.28 -12.40 -1.18
CA VAL A 147 -16.28 -11.70 -1.99
C VAL A 147 -16.87 -12.57 -3.10
N SER A 148 -16.55 -13.87 -3.13
CA SER A 148 -16.99 -14.82 -4.17
C SER A 148 -16.63 -14.30 -5.57
N ALA A 149 -15.41 -13.83 -5.76
CA ALA A 149 -14.91 -13.37 -7.05
C ALA A 149 -14.43 -14.54 -7.91
N VAL A 150 -14.55 -14.37 -9.23
CA VAL A 150 -14.04 -15.34 -10.23
C VAL A 150 -12.67 -14.86 -10.71
N SER A 151 -11.66 -15.73 -10.70
CA SER A 151 -10.27 -15.37 -11.01
C SER A 151 -10.11 -14.63 -12.35
N SER A 152 -10.75 -15.10 -13.40
CA SER A 152 -10.69 -14.50 -14.75
C SER A 152 -11.39 -13.14 -14.85
N GLN A 153 -12.12 -12.71 -13.81
CA GLN A 153 -12.83 -11.44 -13.73
C GLN A 153 -12.31 -10.58 -12.55
N THR A 154 -11.19 -10.97 -11.96
CA THR A 154 -10.61 -10.27 -10.82
C THR A 154 -9.47 -9.38 -11.30
N LEU A 155 -9.53 -8.11 -10.94
CA LEU A 155 -8.49 -7.12 -11.16
C LEU A 155 -7.88 -6.72 -9.83
N VAL A 156 -6.56 -6.79 -9.73
CA VAL A 156 -5.75 -6.26 -8.64
C VAL A 156 -5.19 -4.91 -9.07
N LEU A 157 -5.38 -3.90 -8.22
CA LEU A 157 -4.71 -2.61 -8.32
C LEU A 157 -3.63 -2.54 -7.24
N GLU A 158 -2.41 -2.23 -7.62
CA GLU A 158 -1.24 -2.29 -6.74
C GLU A 158 -0.23 -1.18 -7.04
N ASP A 159 0.44 -0.70 -5.99
CA ASP A 159 1.56 0.24 -6.08
C ASP A 159 2.92 -0.47 -6.04
N SER A 160 3.01 -1.57 -5.30
CA SER A 160 4.26 -2.23 -4.90
C SER A 160 4.65 -3.40 -5.79
N GLU A 161 5.97 -3.62 -5.94
CA GLU A 161 6.53 -4.78 -6.65
C GLU A 161 6.05 -6.12 -6.06
N PHE A 162 6.07 -6.25 -4.73
CA PHE A 162 5.63 -7.48 -4.07
C PHE A 162 4.13 -7.74 -4.26
N GLY A 163 3.33 -6.68 -4.30
CA GLY A 163 1.91 -6.80 -4.56
C GLY A 163 1.59 -7.17 -6.00
N VAL A 164 2.30 -6.61 -6.99
CA VAL A 164 2.19 -7.00 -8.39
C VAL A 164 2.52 -8.48 -8.56
N LYS A 165 3.66 -8.94 -8.01
CA LYS A 165 4.06 -10.36 -8.06
C LYS A 165 3.02 -11.29 -7.43
N ALA A 166 2.46 -10.90 -6.27
CA ALA A 166 1.42 -11.67 -5.60
C ALA A 166 0.12 -11.75 -6.42
N GLY A 167 -0.30 -10.64 -7.05
CA GLY A 167 -1.48 -10.61 -7.93
C GLY A 167 -1.34 -11.50 -9.16
N LEU A 168 -0.16 -11.45 -9.80
CA LEU A 168 0.15 -12.32 -10.93
C LEU A 168 0.24 -13.80 -10.51
N ALA A 169 0.84 -14.09 -9.35
CA ALA A 169 0.91 -15.45 -8.80
C ALA A 169 -0.48 -16.01 -8.44
N ALA A 170 -1.45 -15.15 -8.08
CA ALA A 170 -2.84 -15.53 -7.90
C ALA A 170 -3.58 -15.79 -9.23
N ASN A 171 -2.92 -15.59 -10.37
CA ASN A 171 -3.49 -15.67 -11.71
C ASN A 171 -4.65 -14.66 -11.92
N PHE A 172 -4.48 -13.45 -11.40
CA PHE A 172 -5.41 -12.32 -11.57
C PHE A 172 -4.86 -11.31 -12.57
N HIS A 173 -5.73 -10.48 -13.14
CA HIS A 173 -5.30 -9.30 -13.87
C HIS A 173 -4.70 -8.31 -12.89
N VAL A 174 -3.61 -7.65 -13.28
CA VAL A 174 -2.92 -6.67 -12.43
C VAL A 174 -2.70 -5.38 -13.21
N ILE A 175 -3.05 -4.25 -12.58
CA ILE A 175 -2.62 -2.92 -13.00
C ILE A 175 -1.79 -2.35 -11.85
N GLN A 176 -0.56 -1.95 -12.17
CA GLN A 176 0.31 -1.23 -11.24
C GLN A 176 0.08 0.28 -11.36
N ILE A 177 -0.02 0.93 -10.22
CA ILE A 177 -0.04 2.40 -10.09
C ILE A 177 1.13 2.74 -9.16
N PRO A 178 2.31 3.04 -9.70
CA PRO A 178 3.50 3.32 -8.89
C PRO A 178 3.27 4.50 -7.93
N ASP A 179 3.77 4.40 -6.71
CA ASP A 179 3.75 5.49 -5.74
C ASP A 179 5.11 6.24 -5.77
N LEU A 180 5.95 6.08 -4.77
CA LEU A 180 7.23 6.81 -4.68
C LEU A 180 8.37 6.14 -5.46
N LEU A 181 8.24 4.89 -5.84
CA LEU A 181 9.27 4.14 -6.57
C LEU A 181 8.77 3.75 -7.96
N GLU A 182 9.56 4.08 -8.97
CA GLU A 182 9.32 3.60 -10.32
C GLU A 182 9.53 2.08 -10.42
N PRO A 183 8.72 1.37 -11.22
CA PRO A 183 8.88 -0.06 -11.40
C PRO A 183 10.20 -0.41 -12.10
N SER A 184 10.89 -1.44 -11.61
CA SER A 184 12.12 -1.91 -12.23
C SER A 184 11.87 -2.52 -13.62
N PRO A 185 12.88 -2.54 -14.52
CA PRO A 185 12.77 -3.20 -15.82
C PRO A 185 12.37 -4.68 -15.68
N GLU A 186 12.87 -5.37 -14.65
CA GLU A 186 12.53 -6.75 -14.34
C GLU A 186 11.05 -6.89 -14.00
N LEU A 187 10.49 -5.96 -13.21
CA LEU A 187 9.07 -5.96 -12.87
C LEU A 187 8.21 -5.69 -14.10
N LEU A 188 8.60 -4.73 -14.95
CA LEU A 188 7.89 -4.41 -16.20
C LEU A 188 7.88 -5.59 -17.17
N SER A 189 8.94 -6.43 -17.17
CA SER A 189 9.03 -7.63 -18.02
C SER A 189 7.98 -8.69 -17.70
N LEU A 190 7.28 -8.59 -16.56
CA LEU A 190 6.18 -9.50 -16.20
C LEU A 190 4.91 -9.25 -17.05
N GLY A 191 4.86 -8.14 -17.79
CA GLY A 191 3.81 -7.87 -18.77
C GLY A 191 2.48 -7.38 -18.19
N HIS A 192 2.44 -7.01 -16.91
CA HIS A 192 1.28 -6.33 -16.32
C HIS A 192 1.17 -4.89 -16.84
N ARG A 193 -0.02 -4.31 -16.73
CA ARG A 193 -0.24 -2.92 -17.12
C ARG A 193 0.22 -1.96 -16.03
N VAL A 194 0.77 -0.82 -16.44
CA VAL A 194 1.08 0.31 -15.54
C VAL A 194 0.20 1.49 -15.93
N CYS A 195 -0.36 2.17 -14.93
CA CYS A 195 -1.11 3.43 -15.06
C CYS A 195 -0.48 4.50 -14.17
N VAL A 196 -0.67 5.75 -14.54
CA VAL A 196 -0.10 6.89 -13.80
C VAL A 196 -0.84 7.12 -12.48
N ASP A 197 -2.18 6.97 -12.50
CA ASP A 197 -3.05 7.17 -11.33
C ASP A 197 -4.36 6.38 -11.46
N LEU A 198 -5.22 6.49 -10.46
CA LEU A 198 -6.51 5.80 -10.46
C LEU A 198 -7.56 6.46 -11.38
N HIS A 199 -7.34 7.70 -11.87
CA HIS A 199 -8.19 8.28 -12.92
C HIS A 199 -7.96 7.57 -14.25
N GLU A 200 -6.71 7.23 -14.59
CA GLU A 200 -6.42 6.46 -15.80
C GLU A 200 -7.06 5.07 -15.72
N VAL A 201 -6.96 4.40 -14.55
CA VAL A 201 -7.64 3.12 -14.33
C VAL A 201 -9.15 3.25 -14.55
N LEU A 202 -9.78 4.30 -14.01
CA LEU A 202 -11.20 4.56 -14.18
C LEU A 202 -11.58 4.76 -15.66
N ALA A 203 -10.77 5.51 -16.40
CA ALA A 203 -10.99 5.72 -17.83
C ALA A 203 -10.93 4.41 -18.62
N LEU A 204 -9.95 3.54 -18.31
CA LEU A 204 -9.81 2.21 -18.92
C LEU A 204 -11.01 1.31 -18.63
N LEU A 205 -11.47 1.27 -17.37
CA LEU A 205 -12.62 0.44 -17.00
C LEU A 205 -13.93 0.91 -17.65
N LYS A 206 -14.08 2.21 -17.86
CA LYS A 206 -15.24 2.76 -18.59
C LYS A 206 -15.20 2.36 -20.07
N SER A 207 -14.07 2.54 -20.75
CA SER A 207 -13.93 2.23 -22.17
C SER A 207 -14.05 0.73 -22.50
N SER A 208 -13.77 -0.16 -21.56
CA SER A 208 -13.92 -1.62 -21.74
C SER A 208 -15.36 -2.12 -21.69
N ARG A 209 -16.32 -1.25 -21.34
CA ARG A 209 -17.75 -1.58 -21.23
C ARG A 209 -18.62 -0.96 -22.35
N GLU A 210 -18.02 -0.10 -23.16
CA GLU A 210 -18.62 0.42 -24.39
C GLU A 210 -18.38 -0.56 -25.55
#